data_f8e1f386d1a76b9d13b2bd29da3bf819
#
_entry.id   f8e1f386d1a76b9d13b2bd29da3bf819
#
_cell.length_a   1.000
_cell.length_b   1.000
_cell.length_c   1.000
_cell.angle_alpha   90.00
_cell.angle_beta   90.00
_cell.angle_gamma   90.00
#
_symmetry.space_group_name_H-M   'P 1'
#
loop_
_entity.id
_entity.type
_entity.pdbx_description
1 polymer ?
#
loop_
_entity_poly.entity_id
_entity_poly.type
_entity_poly.pdbx_seq_one_letter_code
_entity_poly.pdbx_strand_id
1 'polypeptide(L)'
;MSDDYAIDGHKLAYHPQRIGQLLDAGDDWEKAKSIYPIYMEVSPVGACNHRCTFCGVDYIGYKSISLEFKKFGERLKEMASLGVKSIMYAGEGEPLLHKRINEIVRATHDAGIDISFTTNGTQMDKTFIESSLPLTQWVKLSVNAATAATYAGIHQTKERDFNKVIENIAQATHFKRDHGLTCAIGVQTLLLPE
;
A
#
# COMPACT_ATOMS: atom_id res chain seq x y z
N MET A 1 26.20 -6.42 1.14
CA MET A 1 24.96 -7.16 0.88
C MET A 1 23.83 -6.16 0.99
N SER A 2 23.14 -5.88 -0.11
CA SER A 2 21.88 -5.11 -0.06
C SER A 2 20.89 -6.02 0.65
N ASP A 3 20.27 -5.54 1.72
CA ASP A 3 19.15 -6.22 2.35
C ASP A 3 17.93 -5.98 1.46
N ASP A 4 17.52 -6.99 0.70
CA ASP A 4 16.38 -6.90 -0.24
C ASP A 4 15.05 -6.59 0.47
N TYR A 5 15.05 -6.61 1.80
CA TYR A 5 13.89 -6.28 2.65
C TYR A 5 14.06 -4.97 3.42
N ALA A 6 15.17 -4.26 3.21
CA ALA A 6 15.37 -2.96 3.84
C ALA A 6 14.41 -1.92 3.27
N ILE A 7 13.61 -1.34 4.13
CA ILE A 7 12.67 -0.27 3.79
C ILE A 7 13.33 1.08 4.11
N ASP A 8 14.45 1.35 3.48
CA ASP A 8 15.31 2.49 3.86
C ASP A 8 14.80 3.81 3.30
N GLY A 9 14.16 3.79 2.14
CA GLY A 9 13.75 5.00 1.42
C GLY A 9 12.80 5.92 2.18
N HIS A 10 12.02 5.42 3.15
CA HIS A 10 11.06 6.21 3.92
C HIS A 10 11.42 6.39 5.40
N LYS A 11 12.58 5.91 5.85
CA LYS A 11 13.04 6.16 7.21
C LYS A 11 13.71 7.54 7.28
N LEU A 12 13.23 8.39 8.18
CA LEU A 12 13.74 9.75 8.34
C LEU A 12 15.26 9.78 8.60
N ALA A 13 15.81 8.75 9.27
CA ALA A 13 17.24 8.63 9.53
C ALA A 13 18.14 8.63 8.28
N TYR A 14 17.62 8.20 7.14
CA TYR A 14 18.33 8.23 5.86
C TYR A 14 18.21 9.56 5.10
N HIS A 15 17.53 10.56 5.70
CA HIS A 15 17.32 11.89 5.13
C HIS A 15 17.82 12.99 6.07
N PRO A 16 19.14 13.10 6.30
CA PRO A 16 19.70 14.02 7.30
C PRO A 16 19.36 15.48 7.05
N GLN A 17 19.20 15.87 5.79
CA GLN A 17 18.76 17.23 5.44
C GLN A 17 17.33 17.52 5.94
N ARG A 18 16.43 16.53 5.86
CA ARG A 18 15.07 16.66 6.37
C ARG A 18 15.04 16.73 7.88
N ILE A 19 15.91 15.97 8.55
CA ILE A 19 16.09 16.06 10.01
C ILE A 19 16.56 17.46 10.38
N GLY A 20 17.56 17.99 9.68
CA GLY A 20 18.06 19.36 9.91
C GLY A 20 16.96 20.41 9.75
N GLN A 21 16.13 20.32 8.71
CA GLN A 21 14.98 21.21 8.51
C GLN A 21 13.98 21.15 9.66
N LEU A 22 13.65 19.94 10.16
CA LEU A 22 12.73 19.75 11.28
C LEU A 22 13.30 20.34 12.58
N LEU A 23 14.58 20.13 12.86
CA LEU A 23 15.26 20.67 14.04
C LEU A 23 15.33 22.21 14.00
N ASP A 24 15.61 22.80 12.80
CA ASP A 24 15.65 24.26 12.63
C ASP A 24 14.25 24.90 12.72
N ALA A 25 13.22 24.18 12.29
CA ALA A 25 11.84 24.65 12.41
C ALA A 25 11.38 24.71 13.87
N GLY A 26 11.78 23.73 14.70
CA GLY A 26 11.36 23.65 16.09
C GLY A 26 9.82 23.78 16.21
N ASP A 27 9.38 24.72 17.06
CA ASP A 27 7.94 25.01 17.25
C ASP A 27 7.39 26.08 16.29
N ASP A 28 8.21 26.56 15.34
CA ASP A 28 7.80 27.56 14.36
C ASP A 28 6.95 26.92 13.25
N TRP A 29 5.63 27.08 13.32
CA TRP A 29 4.69 26.56 12.32
C TRP A 29 4.95 27.11 10.91
N GLU A 30 5.34 28.36 10.76
CA GLU A 30 5.59 28.96 9.45
C GLU A 30 6.75 28.29 8.71
N LYS A 31 7.76 27.84 9.45
CA LYS A 31 8.83 26.98 8.93
C LYS A 31 8.37 25.55 8.74
N ALA A 32 7.76 24.96 9.76
CA ALA A 32 7.36 23.53 9.77
C ALA A 32 6.37 23.18 8.65
N LYS A 33 5.41 24.05 8.33
CA LYS A 33 4.41 23.79 7.28
C LYS A 33 4.99 23.61 5.87
N SER A 34 6.22 24.06 5.64
CA SER A 34 6.92 23.87 4.36
C SER A 34 7.67 22.53 4.27
N ILE A 35 7.76 21.78 5.36
CA ILE A 35 8.50 20.52 5.44
C ILE A 35 7.56 19.37 5.14
N TYR A 36 7.58 18.88 3.92
CA TYR A 36 6.74 17.77 3.49
C TYR A 36 7.23 16.41 4.03
N PRO A 37 6.32 15.44 4.25
CA PRO A 37 6.70 14.10 4.64
C PRO A 37 7.52 13.41 3.53
N ILE A 38 8.40 12.51 3.94
CA ILE A 38 9.18 11.67 3.03
C ILE A 38 8.35 10.47 2.56
N TYR A 39 7.54 9.93 3.47
CA TYR A 39 6.66 8.78 3.27
C TYR A 39 5.22 9.16 3.59
N MET A 40 4.29 8.65 2.78
CA MET A 40 2.85 8.84 2.97
C MET A 40 2.11 7.52 2.89
N GLU A 41 1.09 7.37 3.72
CA GLU A 41 0.06 6.34 3.56
C GLU A 41 -1.16 6.98 2.93
N VAL A 42 -1.65 6.38 1.85
CA VAL A 42 -2.77 6.91 1.08
C VAL A 42 -3.85 5.86 0.92
N SER A 43 -5.05 6.19 1.34
CA SER A 43 -6.24 5.39 1.09
C SER A 43 -6.88 5.83 -0.24
N PRO A 44 -6.74 5.07 -1.33
CA PRO A 44 -7.30 5.47 -2.61
C PRO A 44 -8.83 5.31 -2.66
N VAL A 45 -9.39 4.44 -1.83
CA VAL A 45 -10.83 4.23 -1.70
C VAL A 45 -11.20 3.81 -0.28
N GLY A 46 -12.24 4.41 0.29
CA GLY A 46 -12.72 4.10 1.62
C GLY A 46 -13.67 2.89 1.69
N ALA A 47 -13.87 2.15 0.59
CA ALA A 47 -14.65 0.92 0.56
C ALA A 47 -13.75 -0.30 0.76
N CYS A 48 -14.27 -1.33 1.45
CA CYS A 48 -13.61 -2.63 1.58
C CYS A 48 -14.61 -3.74 1.27
N ASN A 49 -14.13 -4.83 0.68
CA ASN A 49 -14.91 -6.04 0.41
C ASN A 49 -14.84 -7.08 1.53
N HIS A 50 -14.09 -6.81 2.59
CA HIS A 50 -14.03 -7.59 3.83
C HIS A 50 -14.60 -6.80 5.02
N ARG A 51 -14.91 -7.53 6.12
CA ARG A 51 -15.38 -6.98 7.40
C ARG A 51 -14.62 -7.65 8.55
N CYS A 52 -13.29 -7.46 8.53
CA CYS A 52 -12.40 -8.16 9.45
C CYS A 52 -12.76 -7.85 10.91
N THR A 53 -12.81 -8.89 11.75
CA THR A 53 -13.23 -8.80 13.17
C THR A 53 -12.37 -7.86 14.01
N PHE A 54 -11.12 -7.60 13.57
CA PHE A 54 -10.15 -6.72 14.24
C PHE A 54 -10.07 -5.31 13.61
N CYS A 55 -10.89 -5.02 12.58
CA CYS A 55 -10.76 -3.77 11.81
C CYS A 55 -11.48 -2.61 12.49
N GLY A 56 -10.72 -1.60 12.94
CA GLY A 56 -11.29 -0.39 13.52
C GLY A 56 -12.16 0.41 12.55
N VAL A 57 -11.87 0.34 11.24
CA VAL A 57 -12.68 1.02 10.20
C VAL A 57 -14.06 0.38 10.06
N ASP A 58 -14.17 -0.94 10.21
CA ASP A 58 -15.47 -1.62 10.19
C ASP A 58 -16.34 -1.16 11.37
N TYR A 59 -15.73 -0.99 12.55
CA TYR A 59 -16.40 -0.49 13.75
C TYR A 59 -16.96 0.93 13.58
N ILE A 60 -16.21 1.86 12.95
CA ILE A 60 -16.63 3.25 12.73
C ILE A 60 -17.46 3.45 11.45
N GLY A 61 -17.54 2.44 10.60
CA GLY A 61 -18.27 2.43 9.35
C GLY A 61 -17.49 2.92 8.14
N TYR A 62 -17.49 2.11 7.07
CA TYR A 62 -16.86 2.45 5.81
C TYR A 62 -17.59 3.56 5.06
N LYS A 63 -16.81 4.49 4.49
CA LYS A 63 -17.32 5.49 3.56
C LYS A 63 -16.77 5.19 2.18
N SER A 64 -17.64 4.90 1.21
CA SER A 64 -17.24 4.58 -0.17
C SER A 64 -16.88 5.87 -0.94
N ILE A 65 -15.83 6.57 -0.45
CA ILE A 65 -15.24 7.73 -1.12
C ILE A 65 -14.01 7.25 -1.87
N SER A 66 -13.85 7.66 -3.11
CA SER A 66 -12.67 7.35 -3.94
C SER A 66 -11.91 8.62 -4.26
N LEU A 67 -10.59 8.53 -4.28
CA LEU A 67 -9.75 9.60 -4.79
C LEU A 67 -10.07 9.87 -6.27
N GLU A 68 -10.21 11.12 -6.62
CA GLU A 68 -10.40 11.51 -8.01
C GLU A 68 -9.02 11.48 -8.71
N PHE A 69 -8.88 10.57 -9.68
CA PHE A 69 -7.59 10.26 -10.32
C PHE A 69 -6.90 11.49 -10.91
N LYS A 70 -7.63 12.35 -11.63
CA LYS A 70 -7.02 13.50 -12.30
C LYS A 70 -6.38 14.46 -11.29
N LYS A 71 -7.13 14.82 -10.26
CA LYS A 71 -6.63 15.71 -9.18
C LYS A 71 -5.47 15.09 -8.44
N PHE A 72 -5.59 13.79 -8.12
CA PHE A 72 -4.52 13.10 -7.40
C PHE A 72 -3.24 13.01 -8.24
N GLY A 73 -3.36 12.67 -9.54
CA GLY A 73 -2.21 12.63 -10.46
C GLY A 73 -1.48 13.98 -10.59
N GLU A 74 -2.23 15.10 -10.58
CA GLU A 74 -1.63 16.44 -10.55
C GLU A 74 -0.85 16.66 -9.24
N ARG A 75 -1.40 16.24 -8.10
CA ARG A 75 -0.76 16.37 -6.78
C ARG A 75 0.47 15.47 -6.60
N LEU A 76 0.54 14.31 -7.25
CA LEU A 76 1.70 13.43 -7.17
C LEU A 76 2.99 14.14 -7.63
N LYS A 77 2.92 14.91 -8.72
CA LYS A 77 4.06 15.69 -9.21
C LYS A 77 4.48 16.77 -8.21
N GLU A 78 3.51 17.44 -7.63
CA GLU A 78 3.75 18.44 -6.58
C GLU A 78 4.40 17.79 -5.35
N MET A 79 3.84 16.68 -4.86
CA MET A 79 4.40 15.91 -3.71
C MET A 79 5.85 15.50 -3.97
N ALA A 80 6.15 14.97 -5.15
CA ALA A 80 7.51 14.59 -5.54
C ALA A 80 8.47 15.79 -5.50
N SER A 81 8.06 16.95 -6.03
CA SER A 81 8.86 18.17 -6.01
C SER A 81 9.11 18.70 -4.60
N LEU A 82 8.19 18.45 -3.67
CA LEU A 82 8.29 18.80 -2.25
C LEU A 82 9.05 17.76 -1.41
N GLY A 83 9.50 16.67 -2.05
CA GLY A 83 10.41 15.69 -1.46
C GLY A 83 9.76 14.45 -0.89
N VAL A 84 8.50 14.14 -1.23
CA VAL A 84 7.91 12.83 -0.97
C VAL A 84 8.65 11.78 -1.79
N LYS A 85 9.11 10.70 -1.14
CA LYS A 85 9.91 9.64 -1.76
C LYS A 85 9.13 8.37 -1.97
N SER A 86 8.17 8.07 -1.10
CA SER A 86 7.41 6.83 -1.18
C SER A 86 5.98 7.00 -0.71
N ILE A 87 5.08 6.24 -1.34
CA ILE A 87 3.67 6.13 -0.97
C ILE A 87 3.33 4.66 -0.78
N MET A 88 2.72 4.34 0.37
CA MET A 88 2.03 3.08 0.57
C MET A 88 0.54 3.26 0.33
N TYR A 89 0.01 2.54 -0.63
CA TYR A 89 -1.43 2.45 -0.83
C TYR A 89 -2.01 1.40 0.13
N ALA A 90 -2.80 1.88 1.07
CA ALA A 90 -3.38 1.08 2.16
C ALA A 90 -4.65 1.78 2.68
N GLY A 91 -4.96 1.62 3.95
CA GLY A 91 -5.78 2.53 4.73
C GLY A 91 -7.17 2.07 5.04
N GLU A 92 -8.11 2.98 4.97
CA GLU A 92 -9.49 2.84 5.47
C GLU A 92 -10.35 1.87 4.67
N GLY A 93 -9.87 1.38 3.54
CA GLY A 93 -10.56 0.43 2.67
C GLY A 93 -9.60 -0.57 2.07
N GLU A 94 -10.00 -1.19 0.97
CA GLU A 94 -9.15 -2.08 0.18
C GLU A 94 -8.64 -1.31 -1.04
N PRO A 95 -7.35 -0.99 -1.14
CA PRO A 95 -6.82 -0.12 -2.20
C PRO A 95 -7.07 -0.66 -3.61
N LEU A 96 -7.06 -1.99 -3.79
CA LEU A 96 -7.26 -2.60 -5.11
C LEU A 96 -8.73 -2.56 -5.59
N LEU A 97 -9.66 -2.08 -4.76
CA LEU A 97 -11.04 -1.78 -5.20
C LEU A 97 -11.15 -0.45 -5.97
N HIS A 98 -10.12 0.38 -5.93
CA HIS A 98 -10.15 1.63 -6.69
C HIS A 98 -10.11 1.34 -8.20
N LYS A 99 -11.14 1.75 -8.94
CA LYS A 99 -11.34 1.39 -10.36
C LYS A 99 -10.17 1.77 -11.27
N ARG A 100 -9.39 2.76 -10.89
CA ARG A 100 -8.24 3.27 -11.65
C ARG A 100 -6.91 3.05 -10.92
N ILE A 101 -6.80 2.00 -10.08
CA ILE A 101 -5.61 1.78 -9.27
C ILE A 101 -4.34 1.63 -10.11
N ASN A 102 -4.42 0.92 -11.25
CA ASN A 102 -3.27 0.72 -12.12
C ASN A 102 -2.78 2.04 -12.76
N GLU A 103 -3.70 2.97 -13.04
CA GLU A 103 -3.38 4.30 -13.55
C GLU A 103 -2.77 5.19 -12.44
N ILE A 104 -3.26 5.06 -11.20
CA ILE A 104 -2.66 5.72 -10.03
C ILE A 104 -1.23 5.23 -9.84
N VAL A 105 -0.99 3.92 -9.89
CA VAL A 105 0.35 3.33 -9.80
C VAL A 105 1.27 3.89 -10.88
N ARG A 106 0.83 3.91 -12.13
CA ARG A 106 1.60 4.47 -13.24
C ARG A 106 1.95 5.95 -12.99
N ALA A 107 0.97 6.76 -12.62
CA ALA A 107 1.17 8.19 -12.37
C ALA A 107 2.12 8.44 -11.19
N THR A 108 2.08 7.61 -10.15
CA THR A 108 2.97 7.68 -8.98
C THR A 108 4.41 7.34 -9.37
N HIS A 109 4.60 6.25 -10.13
CA HIS A 109 5.89 5.86 -10.67
C HIS A 109 6.48 6.95 -11.58
N ASP A 110 5.67 7.50 -12.50
CA ASP A 110 6.09 8.55 -13.43
C ASP A 110 6.44 9.87 -12.73
N ALA A 111 5.91 10.08 -11.52
CA ALA A 111 6.30 11.19 -10.65
C ALA A 111 7.64 10.93 -9.90
N GLY A 112 8.21 9.73 -10.01
CA GLY A 112 9.46 9.35 -9.31
C GLY A 112 9.26 9.02 -7.82
N ILE A 113 8.07 8.56 -7.44
CA ILE A 113 7.72 8.17 -6.08
C ILE A 113 7.65 6.64 -6.02
N ASP A 114 8.34 6.04 -5.06
CA ASP A 114 8.28 4.60 -4.79
C ASP A 114 6.91 4.17 -4.30
N ILE A 115 6.48 2.97 -4.69
CA ILE A 115 5.13 2.47 -4.48
C ILE A 115 5.16 1.19 -3.67
N SER A 116 4.24 1.10 -2.72
CA SER A 116 3.99 -0.12 -1.97
C SER A 116 2.50 -0.31 -1.67
N PHE A 117 2.14 -1.53 -1.32
CA PHE A 117 0.75 -1.88 -1.02
C PHE A 117 0.63 -2.69 0.27
N THR A 118 -0.45 -2.40 1.02
CA THR A 118 -1.05 -3.33 1.97
C THR A 118 -2.46 -3.62 1.50
N THR A 119 -2.77 -4.90 1.24
CA THR A 119 -4.02 -5.34 0.61
C THR A 119 -4.51 -6.66 1.19
N ASN A 120 -5.80 -6.94 1.09
CA ASN A 120 -6.34 -8.27 1.34
C ASN A 120 -6.06 -9.26 0.19
N GLY A 121 -5.56 -8.78 -0.95
CA GLY A 121 -5.13 -9.58 -2.08
C GLY A 121 -6.21 -10.15 -2.99
N THR A 122 -7.49 -9.99 -2.66
CA THR A 122 -8.60 -10.58 -3.47
C THR A 122 -8.72 -9.96 -4.85
N GLN A 123 -8.28 -8.72 -5.02
CA GLN A 123 -8.32 -7.98 -6.28
C GLN A 123 -6.93 -7.85 -6.94
N MET A 124 -5.93 -8.56 -6.46
CA MET A 124 -4.62 -8.64 -7.09
C MET A 124 -4.69 -9.59 -8.30
N ASP A 125 -5.42 -9.15 -9.30
CA ASP A 125 -5.70 -9.92 -10.51
C ASP A 125 -4.54 -9.84 -11.53
N LYS A 126 -4.72 -10.56 -12.65
CA LYS A 126 -3.75 -10.58 -13.75
C LYS A 126 -3.38 -9.17 -14.23
N THR A 127 -4.38 -8.27 -14.34
CA THR A 127 -4.15 -6.90 -14.82
C THR A 127 -3.24 -6.13 -13.86
N PHE A 128 -3.48 -6.22 -12.55
CA PHE A 128 -2.61 -5.61 -11.55
C PHE A 128 -1.21 -6.23 -11.58
N ILE A 129 -1.11 -7.56 -11.65
CA ILE A 129 0.17 -8.28 -11.67
C ILE A 129 1.03 -7.85 -12.87
N GLU A 130 0.43 -7.74 -14.06
CA GLU A 130 1.18 -7.41 -15.27
C GLU A 130 1.51 -5.91 -15.40
N SER A 131 0.63 -5.02 -14.93
CA SER A 131 0.79 -3.58 -15.16
C SER A 131 1.34 -2.80 -13.97
N SER A 132 1.07 -3.22 -12.74
CA SER A 132 1.38 -2.47 -11.52
C SER A 132 2.48 -3.10 -10.68
N LEU A 133 2.54 -4.44 -10.61
CA LEU A 133 3.57 -5.12 -9.82
C LEU A 133 5.00 -4.76 -10.25
N PRO A 134 5.33 -4.62 -11.57
CA PRO A 134 6.65 -4.19 -12.01
C PRO A 134 7.09 -2.80 -11.54
N LEU A 135 6.15 -1.96 -11.15
CA LEU A 135 6.35 -0.58 -10.69
C LEU A 135 6.33 -0.45 -9.17
N THR A 136 6.16 -1.57 -8.46
CA THR A 136 5.92 -1.61 -7.02
C THR A 136 7.16 -2.15 -6.30
N GLN A 137 7.57 -1.51 -5.20
CA GLN A 137 8.71 -1.97 -4.39
C GLN A 137 8.34 -3.18 -3.55
N TRP A 138 7.16 -3.17 -2.94
CA TRP A 138 6.67 -4.31 -2.20
C TRP A 138 5.13 -4.34 -2.09
N VAL A 139 4.60 -5.55 -1.97
CA VAL A 139 3.18 -5.82 -1.68
C VAL A 139 3.09 -6.71 -0.45
N LYS A 140 2.37 -6.24 0.56
CA LYS A 140 2.05 -6.98 1.78
C LYS A 140 0.59 -7.43 1.75
N LEU A 141 0.38 -8.74 1.82
CA LEU A 141 -0.96 -9.33 1.81
C LEU A 141 -1.39 -9.68 3.23
N SER A 142 -2.54 -9.18 3.66
CA SER A 142 -3.14 -9.44 4.98
C SER A 142 -3.95 -10.74 4.92
N VAL A 143 -3.29 -11.90 5.11
CA VAL A 143 -3.94 -13.21 5.02
C VAL A 143 -4.52 -13.65 6.36
N ASN A 144 -3.78 -13.49 7.46
CA ASN A 144 -4.22 -13.68 8.86
C ASN A 144 -4.79 -15.07 9.19
N ALA A 145 -4.65 -16.06 8.34
CA ALA A 145 -5.20 -17.41 8.54
C ALA A 145 -4.41 -18.45 7.71
N ALA A 146 -4.41 -19.68 8.19
CA ALA A 146 -3.81 -20.82 7.50
C ALA A 146 -4.84 -21.71 6.78
N THR A 147 -6.14 -21.52 7.03
CA THR A 147 -7.21 -22.30 6.41
C THR A 147 -8.33 -21.40 5.89
N ALA A 148 -9.07 -21.90 4.92
CA ALA A 148 -10.20 -21.16 4.33
C ALA A 148 -11.30 -20.82 5.36
N ALA A 149 -11.61 -21.75 6.25
CA ALA A 149 -12.62 -21.56 7.29
C ALA A 149 -12.19 -20.47 8.28
N THR A 150 -10.94 -20.52 8.78
CA THR A 150 -10.41 -19.49 9.69
C THR A 150 -10.33 -18.14 8.99
N TYR A 151 -9.91 -18.12 7.72
CA TYR A 151 -9.89 -16.89 6.92
C TYR A 151 -11.27 -16.25 6.82
N ALA A 152 -12.28 -17.05 6.45
CA ALA A 152 -13.65 -16.57 6.33
C ALA A 152 -14.18 -16.01 7.64
N GLY A 153 -13.89 -16.67 8.77
CA GLY A 153 -14.29 -16.24 10.11
C GLY A 153 -13.63 -14.92 10.52
N ILE A 154 -12.31 -14.78 10.33
CA ILE A 154 -11.57 -13.57 10.70
C ILE A 154 -11.93 -12.39 9.79
N HIS A 155 -11.97 -12.61 8.48
CA HIS A 155 -12.20 -11.55 7.50
C HIS A 155 -13.68 -11.28 7.22
N GLN A 156 -14.59 -12.06 7.85
CA GLN A 156 -16.05 -11.98 7.67
C GLN A 156 -16.43 -11.98 6.17
N THR A 157 -15.91 -13.00 5.46
CA THR A 157 -16.05 -13.18 4.02
C THR A 157 -16.32 -14.65 3.68
N LYS A 158 -16.11 -15.06 2.45
CA LYS A 158 -16.34 -16.44 1.97
C LYS A 158 -15.03 -17.23 1.92
N GLU A 159 -15.08 -18.53 2.20
CA GLU A 159 -13.92 -19.42 2.11
C GLU A 159 -13.24 -19.41 0.73
N ARG A 160 -14.00 -19.23 -0.34
CA ARG A 160 -13.46 -19.10 -1.70
C ARG A 160 -12.49 -17.91 -1.86
N ASP A 161 -12.62 -16.87 -1.03
CA ASP A 161 -11.73 -15.70 -1.10
C ASP A 161 -10.32 -16.06 -0.61
N PHE A 162 -10.20 -16.99 0.35
CA PHE A 162 -8.90 -17.54 0.75
C PHE A 162 -8.19 -18.19 -0.44
N ASN A 163 -8.89 -19.10 -1.13
CA ASN A 163 -8.32 -19.80 -2.28
C ASN A 163 -7.92 -18.82 -3.39
N LYS A 164 -8.74 -17.81 -3.65
CA LYS A 164 -8.45 -16.75 -4.61
C LYS A 164 -7.19 -15.95 -4.23
N VAL A 165 -7.03 -15.60 -2.96
CA VAL A 165 -5.82 -14.88 -2.47
C VAL A 165 -4.57 -15.74 -2.63
N ILE A 166 -4.63 -17.02 -2.26
CA ILE A 166 -3.49 -17.94 -2.43
C ILE A 166 -3.12 -18.10 -3.91
N GLU A 167 -4.12 -18.22 -4.78
CA GLU A 167 -3.91 -18.28 -6.24
C GLU A 167 -3.28 -16.98 -6.77
N ASN A 168 -3.78 -15.82 -6.36
CA ASN A 168 -3.22 -14.52 -6.75
C ASN A 168 -1.75 -14.37 -6.29
N ILE A 169 -1.43 -14.81 -5.07
CA ILE A 169 -0.05 -14.83 -4.56
C ILE A 169 0.84 -15.72 -5.43
N ALA A 170 0.37 -16.91 -5.78
CA ALA A 170 1.11 -17.83 -6.63
C ALA A 170 1.36 -17.23 -8.02
N GLN A 171 0.34 -16.64 -8.64
CA GLN A 171 0.44 -15.98 -9.95
C GLN A 171 1.43 -14.80 -9.90
N ALA A 172 1.33 -13.93 -8.89
CA ALA A 172 2.24 -12.79 -8.72
C ALA A 172 3.70 -13.26 -8.50
N THR A 173 3.91 -14.31 -7.71
CA THR A 173 5.24 -14.86 -7.44
C THR A 173 5.84 -15.52 -8.68
N HIS A 174 5.05 -16.24 -9.48
CA HIS A 174 5.49 -16.79 -10.75
C HIS A 174 5.85 -15.67 -11.73
N PHE A 175 4.96 -14.68 -11.90
CA PHE A 175 5.21 -13.54 -12.78
C PHE A 175 6.48 -12.78 -12.36
N LYS A 176 6.65 -12.51 -11.05
CA LYS A 176 7.87 -11.89 -10.51
C LYS A 176 9.13 -12.65 -10.94
N ARG A 177 9.15 -13.97 -10.71
CA ARG A 177 10.29 -14.82 -11.02
C ARG A 177 10.58 -14.84 -12.53
N ASP A 178 9.55 -15.03 -13.35
CA ASP A 178 9.67 -15.21 -14.79
C ASP A 178 10.10 -13.92 -15.50
N HIS A 179 9.86 -12.75 -14.88
CA HIS A 179 10.26 -11.43 -15.41
C HIS A 179 11.42 -10.77 -14.63
N GLY A 180 12.01 -11.47 -13.67
CA GLY A 180 13.16 -10.96 -12.90
C GLY A 180 12.85 -9.70 -12.08
N LEU A 181 11.61 -9.55 -11.57
CA LEU A 181 11.21 -8.36 -10.81
C LEU A 181 11.83 -8.35 -9.42
N THR A 182 12.19 -7.17 -8.94
CA THR A 182 12.75 -6.94 -7.60
C THR A 182 11.68 -6.76 -6.51
N CYS A 183 10.42 -6.51 -6.89
CA CYS A 183 9.31 -6.31 -5.95
C CYS A 183 9.27 -7.40 -4.87
N ALA A 184 9.21 -7.01 -3.59
CA ALA A 184 8.99 -7.97 -2.50
C ALA A 184 7.49 -8.31 -2.37
N ILE A 185 7.16 -9.60 -2.27
CA ILE A 185 5.80 -10.06 -2.01
C ILE A 185 5.82 -10.77 -0.66
N GLY A 186 5.08 -10.23 0.31
CA GLY A 186 5.05 -10.74 1.68
C GLY A 186 3.63 -11.01 2.17
N VAL A 187 3.51 -11.94 3.11
CA VAL A 187 2.26 -12.27 3.79
C VAL A 187 2.36 -11.82 5.24
N GLN A 188 1.34 -11.11 5.72
CA GLN A 188 1.20 -10.74 7.12
C GLN A 188 0.15 -11.60 7.78
N THR A 189 0.43 -12.03 9.03
CA THR A 189 -0.51 -12.72 9.88
C THR A 189 -0.59 -12.02 11.23
N LEU A 190 -1.79 -11.69 11.67
CA LEU A 190 -2.09 -11.27 13.03
C LEU A 190 -2.34 -12.51 13.87
N LEU A 191 -1.68 -12.62 15.02
CA LEU A 191 -2.00 -13.62 16.02
C LEU A 191 -3.14 -13.06 16.88
N LEU A 192 -4.33 -13.58 16.68
CA LEU A 192 -5.49 -13.24 17.48
C LEU A 192 -5.61 -14.25 18.63
N PRO A 193 -5.86 -13.81 19.89
CA PRO A 193 -6.20 -14.74 20.96
C PRO A 193 -7.53 -15.44 20.62
N GLU A 194 -7.67 -16.71 21.08
CA GLU A 194 -8.91 -17.46 20.99
C GLU A 194 -10.02 -16.86 21.89
#